data_a89254a7c1c2fd5a2d8ec002f34d9262
#
_entry.id   a89254a7c1c2fd5a2d8ec002f34d9262
#
_cell.length_a   1.000
_cell.length_b   1.000
_cell.length_c   1.000
_cell.angle_alpha   90.00
_cell.angle_beta   90.00
_cell.angle_gamma   90.00
#
_symmetry.space_group_name_H-M   'P 1'
#
loop_
_entity.id
_entity.type
_entity.pdbx_description
1 polymer ?
#
loop_
_entity_poly.entity_id
_entity_poly.type
_entity_poly.pdbx_seq_one_letter_code
_entity_poly.pdbx_strand_id
1 'polypeptide(L)'
;MSASLLSACVQINTAPQPTTTTSVAQTTQSSQTTTNTTTNTTSGQQASNANQGSTQGTTSYKESVEKMVEVFASQYSALDITKVQLKTIQPVVYEISAMDDTTEYEFIYQVDSQNLVQTEMDRKKGDISYKRAYKKIETSTLTDVDEMISVALGQFSGGQLKDWSLERDNGQLYWNVEVYHNGKSMEVTIDAASKQIVKIDD
;
A
#
# COMPACT_ATOMS: atom_id res chain seq x y z
N MET A 1 -10.92 6.78 64.52
CA MET A 1 -10.74 5.66 63.62
C MET A 1 -9.84 6.12 62.50
N SER A 2 -8.62 5.61 62.46
CA SER A 2 -7.49 6.17 61.68
C SER A 2 -7.51 5.64 60.25
N ALA A 3 -7.41 6.52 59.28
CA ALA A 3 -7.23 6.20 57.88
C ALA A 3 -5.72 6.18 57.54
N SER A 4 -5.22 5.04 57.08
CA SER A 4 -3.84 4.90 56.62
C SER A 4 -3.75 5.17 55.13
N LEU A 5 -2.93 6.15 54.77
CA LEU A 5 -2.53 6.44 53.40
C LEU A 5 -1.33 5.57 53.01
N LEU A 6 -1.50 4.70 52.02
CA LEU A 6 -0.41 3.98 51.36
C LEU A 6 0.12 4.80 50.18
N SER A 7 1.36 5.25 50.33
CA SER A 7 2.12 5.92 49.25
C SER A 7 2.85 4.83 48.44
N ALA A 8 2.54 4.72 47.16
CA ALA A 8 3.24 3.84 46.22
C ALA A 8 4.33 4.64 45.50
N CYS A 9 5.59 4.28 45.74
CA CYS A 9 6.74 4.81 45.00
C CYS A 9 6.81 4.17 43.59
N VAL A 10 6.78 4.98 42.57
CA VAL A 10 7.10 4.57 41.20
C VAL A 10 8.61 4.62 41.02
N GLN A 11 9.23 3.49 40.75
CA GLN A 11 10.65 3.43 40.35
C GLN A 11 10.75 3.59 38.82
N ILE A 12 11.48 4.63 38.43
CA ILE A 12 11.84 4.88 37.02
C ILE A 12 13.08 4.05 36.70
N ASN A 13 12.94 3.06 35.85
CA ASN A 13 14.05 2.22 35.40
C ASN A 13 14.69 2.87 34.16
N THR A 14 15.88 3.45 34.34
CA THR A 14 16.67 4.08 33.27
C THR A 14 17.48 2.99 32.55
N ALA A 15 17.19 2.75 31.29
CA ALA A 15 17.95 1.81 30.44
C ALA A 15 19.27 2.48 29.96
N PRO A 16 20.36 1.72 29.83
CA PRO A 16 21.65 2.25 29.39
C PRO A 16 21.72 2.47 27.89
N GLN A 17 22.32 3.59 27.52
CA GLN A 17 22.58 4.06 26.17
C GLN A 17 23.71 3.24 25.51
N PRO A 18 23.60 2.81 24.25
CA PRO A 18 24.71 2.17 23.55
C PRO A 18 25.71 3.20 23.04
N THR A 19 26.98 2.99 23.38
CA THR A 19 28.14 3.73 22.90
C THR A 19 28.47 3.37 21.46
N THR A 20 28.53 4.37 20.60
CA THR A 20 29.06 4.30 19.23
C THR A 20 30.57 4.07 19.22
N THR A 21 31.02 2.97 18.64
CA THR A 21 32.42 2.77 18.29
C THR A 21 32.60 3.00 16.80
N THR A 22 33.25 4.11 16.46
CA THR A 22 33.72 4.44 15.12
C THR A 22 34.90 3.56 14.75
N SER A 23 34.76 2.73 13.70
CA SER A 23 35.91 2.06 13.08
C SER A 23 36.10 2.63 11.68
N VAL A 24 37.22 3.33 11.52
CA VAL A 24 37.76 3.80 10.24
C VAL A 24 38.60 2.66 9.65
N ALA A 25 38.25 2.20 8.47
CA ALA A 25 39.15 1.40 7.66
C ALA A 25 39.27 2.01 6.26
N GLN A 26 40.51 2.38 5.98
CA GLN A 26 40.99 3.05 4.81
C GLN A 26 41.47 2.00 3.77
N THR A 27 41.37 2.38 2.46
CA THR A 27 42.28 2.02 1.35
C THR A 27 42.01 0.66 0.68
N THR A 28 41.85 0.58 -0.66
CA THR A 28 42.86 0.79 -1.69
C THR A 28 42.25 0.88 -3.09
N GLN A 29 42.73 1.83 -3.87
CA GLN A 29 42.59 1.90 -5.33
C GLN A 29 43.34 0.73 -6.01
N SER A 30 42.70 0.17 -7.05
CA SER A 30 43.46 -0.48 -8.13
C SER A 30 42.80 -0.18 -9.46
N SER A 31 43.52 0.62 -10.22
CA SER A 31 43.26 0.91 -11.62
C SER A 31 43.67 -0.31 -12.48
N GLN A 32 42.83 -0.73 -13.40
CA GLN A 32 43.30 -1.46 -14.59
C GLN A 32 42.57 -0.96 -15.83
N THR A 33 43.34 -0.34 -16.67
CA THR A 33 43.08 0.03 -18.05
C THR A 33 43.22 -1.21 -18.94
N THR A 34 42.27 -1.46 -19.83
CA THR A 34 42.53 -2.25 -21.05
C THR A 34 41.54 -1.84 -22.15
N THR A 35 42.03 -1.03 -23.03
CA THR A 35 42.19 -1.11 -24.51
C THR A 35 40.99 -1.58 -25.36
N ASN A 36 40.66 -0.69 -26.27
CA ASN A 36 39.76 -0.78 -27.43
C ASN A 36 39.99 -1.99 -28.33
N THR A 37 38.87 -2.50 -28.89
CA THR A 37 38.89 -2.99 -30.28
C THR A 37 37.56 -2.61 -30.96
N THR A 38 37.67 -1.75 -31.95
CA THR A 38 36.66 -1.33 -32.89
C THR A 38 36.43 -2.43 -33.92
N THR A 39 35.21 -2.79 -34.17
CA THR A 39 34.80 -3.40 -35.44
C THR A 39 33.47 -2.84 -35.90
N ASN A 40 33.53 -2.02 -36.93
CA ASN A 40 32.38 -1.56 -37.71
C ASN A 40 31.76 -2.70 -38.48
N THR A 41 30.45 -2.84 -38.44
CA THR A 41 29.69 -3.35 -39.59
C THR A 41 28.32 -2.63 -39.68
N THR A 42 28.13 -2.01 -40.82
CA THR A 42 26.98 -1.21 -41.27
C THR A 42 25.81 -2.12 -41.60
N SER A 43 24.60 -1.71 -41.27
CA SER A 43 23.37 -1.65 -42.07
C SER A 43 22.14 -2.06 -41.28
N GLY A 44 21.11 -1.20 -41.33
CA GLY A 44 19.73 -1.54 -41.02
C GLY A 44 19.02 -0.49 -40.16
N GLN A 45 18.61 0.63 -40.79
CA GLN A 45 17.65 1.55 -40.19
C GLN A 45 16.32 0.85 -39.98
N GLN A 46 15.89 0.78 -38.73
CA GLN A 46 14.47 0.70 -38.41
C GLN A 46 14.23 1.59 -37.20
N ALA A 47 13.55 2.70 -37.47
CA ALA A 47 13.15 3.65 -36.46
C ALA A 47 12.11 3.00 -35.54
N SER A 48 12.56 2.60 -34.35
CA SER A 48 11.65 2.30 -33.25
C SER A 48 11.57 3.56 -32.41
N ASN A 49 10.43 4.23 -32.50
CA ASN A 49 10.06 5.32 -31.60
C ASN A 49 9.95 4.74 -30.19
N ALA A 50 11.04 4.78 -29.44
CA ALA A 50 11.02 4.50 -28.01
C ALA A 50 10.41 5.72 -27.31
N ASN A 51 9.13 5.62 -27.02
CA ASN A 51 8.46 6.50 -26.07
C ASN A 51 9.18 6.30 -24.72
N GLN A 52 10.00 7.26 -24.31
CA GLN A 52 10.59 7.32 -22.97
C GLN A 52 9.49 7.66 -21.98
N GLY A 53 8.70 6.66 -21.60
CA GLY A 53 7.95 6.70 -20.36
C GLY A 53 8.95 6.67 -19.21
N SER A 54 8.90 7.66 -18.35
CA SER A 54 9.69 7.76 -17.12
C SER A 54 9.58 6.46 -16.33
N THR A 55 10.65 5.66 -16.32
CA THR A 55 10.80 4.53 -15.40
C THR A 55 11.16 5.11 -14.04
N GLN A 56 10.16 5.65 -13.32
CA GLN A 56 10.19 5.58 -11.87
C GLN A 56 10.27 4.09 -11.54
N GLY A 57 11.25 3.68 -10.74
CA GLY A 57 11.35 2.31 -10.26
C GLY A 57 10.01 1.93 -9.64
N THR A 58 9.20 1.20 -10.37
CA THR A 58 7.88 0.78 -9.92
C THR A 58 8.10 -0.31 -8.89
N THR A 59 8.16 0.08 -7.61
CA THR A 59 7.79 -0.83 -6.54
C THR A 59 6.42 -1.38 -6.94
N SER A 60 6.31 -2.68 -7.05
CA SER A 60 5.03 -3.35 -7.32
C SER A 60 4.01 -2.88 -6.28
N TYR A 61 2.78 -2.57 -6.69
CA TYR A 61 1.71 -2.24 -5.73
C TYR A 61 1.50 -3.39 -4.76
N LYS A 62 1.69 -4.62 -5.21
CA LYS A 62 1.65 -5.81 -4.35
C LYS A 62 2.64 -5.71 -3.20
N GLU A 63 3.92 -5.41 -3.45
CA GLU A 63 4.94 -5.28 -2.40
C GLU A 63 4.60 -4.16 -1.41
N SER A 64 4.10 -3.04 -1.91
CA SER A 64 3.66 -1.91 -1.10
C SER A 64 2.47 -2.26 -0.20
N VAL A 65 1.50 -2.99 -0.75
CA VAL A 65 0.31 -3.48 -0.02
C VAL A 65 0.70 -4.54 1.02
N GLU A 66 1.57 -5.49 0.68
CA GLU A 66 2.07 -6.49 1.63
C GLU A 66 2.76 -5.81 2.82
N LYS A 67 3.54 -4.78 2.56
CA LYS A 67 4.18 -3.99 3.63
C LYS A 67 3.18 -3.23 4.48
N MET A 68 2.18 -2.63 3.87
CA MET A 68 1.09 -1.95 4.58
C MET A 68 0.34 -2.93 5.51
N VAL A 69 0.00 -4.13 5.01
CA VAL A 69 -0.68 -5.17 5.80
C VAL A 69 0.19 -5.63 6.98
N GLU A 70 1.49 -5.84 6.76
CA GLU A 70 2.44 -6.19 7.83
C GLU A 70 2.47 -5.14 8.94
N VAL A 71 2.60 -3.86 8.57
CA VAL A 71 2.63 -2.74 9.53
C VAL A 71 1.29 -2.64 10.27
N PHE A 72 0.17 -2.74 9.56
CA PHE A 72 -1.16 -2.71 10.16
C PHE A 72 -1.35 -3.86 11.17
N ALA A 73 -1.07 -5.10 10.78
CA ALA A 73 -1.21 -6.27 11.63
C ALA A 73 -0.32 -6.21 12.88
N SER A 74 0.88 -5.62 12.77
CA SER A 74 1.79 -5.47 13.92
C SER A 74 1.25 -4.52 14.99
N GLN A 75 0.46 -3.50 14.61
CA GLN A 75 -0.04 -2.46 15.50
C GLN A 75 -1.50 -2.69 15.91
N TYR A 76 -2.31 -3.27 15.04
CA TYR A 76 -3.78 -3.36 15.17
C TYR A 76 -4.32 -4.77 14.88
N SER A 77 -3.67 -5.80 15.41
CA SER A 77 -4.01 -7.22 15.18
C SER A 77 -5.42 -7.63 15.58
N ALA A 78 -6.11 -6.83 16.43
CA ALA A 78 -7.49 -7.09 16.85
C ALA A 78 -8.54 -6.54 15.88
N LEU A 79 -8.14 -5.72 14.90
CA LEU A 79 -9.04 -5.11 13.93
C LEU A 79 -9.08 -5.92 12.65
N ASP A 80 -10.26 -6.00 12.04
CA ASP A 80 -10.43 -6.52 10.67
C ASP A 80 -10.47 -5.36 9.68
N ILE A 81 -9.66 -5.46 8.63
CA ILE A 81 -9.69 -4.52 7.50
C ILE A 81 -11.00 -4.76 6.72
N THR A 82 -11.68 -3.67 6.36
CA THR A 82 -12.97 -3.68 5.65
C THR A 82 -12.96 -2.93 4.33
N LYS A 83 -11.96 -2.07 4.13
CA LYS A 83 -11.67 -1.38 2.88
C LYS A 83 -10.20 -1.02 2.83
N VAL A 84 -9.62 -1.07 1.64
CA VAL A 84 -8.32 -0.45 1.32
C VAL A 84 -8.49 0.34 0.05
N GLN A 85 -7.97 1.56 0.02
CA GLN A 85 -7.99 2.44 -1.14
C GLN A 85 -6.62 3.08 -1.36
N LEU A 86 -6.09 3.01 -2.57
CA LEU A 86 -4.93 3.79 -2.99
C LEU A 86 -5.36 5.21 -3.35
N LYS A 87 -4.57 6.20 -2.91
CA LYS A 87 -4.63 7.59 -3.40
C LYS A 87 -3.27 7.95 -4.01
N THR A 88 -3.27 8.20 -5.30
CA THR A 88 -2.03 8.55 -6.04
C THR A 88 -1.66 10.04 -5.95
N ILE A 89 -2.46 10.85 -5.25
CA ILE A 89 -2.10 12.23 -4.92
C ILE A 89 -0.87 12.25 -4.02
N GLN A 90 0.03 13.21 -4.24
CA GLN A 90 1.28 13.30 -3.47
C GLN A 90 1.02 13.84 -2.04
N PRO A 91 1.50 13.16 -0.99
CA PRO A 91 2.18 11.86 -1.00
C PRO A 91 1.24 10.70 -1.33
N VAL A 92 1.76 9.62 -1.96
CA VAL A 92 1.00 8.40 -2.22
C VAL A 92 0.67 7.73 -0.89
N VAL A 93 -0.61 7.43 -0.69
CA VAL A 93 -1.10 6.82 0.56
C VAL A 93 -2.09 5.70 0.30
N TYR A 94 -2.21 4.78 1.27
CA TYR A 94 -3.37 3.90 1.40
C TYR A 94 -4.28 4.44 2.51
N GLU A 95 -5.55 4.62 2.18
CA GLU A 95 -6.62 4.79 3.16
C GLU A 95 -7.15 3.42 3.54
N ILE A 96 -7.24 3.12 4.84
CA ILE A 96 -7.63 1.82 5.36
C ILE A 96 -8.81 2.02 6.30
N SER A 97 -9.95 1.41 5.98
CA SER A 97 -11.05 1.28 6.94
C SER A 97 -10.92 -0.07 7.65
N ALA A 98 -11.08 -0.06 8.96
CA ALA A 98 -11.05 -1.27 9.78
C ALA A 98 -12.08 -1.20 10.91
N MET A 99 -12.40 -2.32 11.52
CA MET A 99 -13.35 -2.34 12.64
C MET A 99 -13.10 -3.47 13.64
N ASP A 100 -13.55 -3.24 14.87
CA ASP A 100 -13.84 -4.27 15.86
C ASP A 100 -15.35 -4.45 16.05
N ASP A 101 -15.75 -5.12 17.13
CA ASP A 101 -17.17 -5.41 17.38
C ASP A 101 -17.99 -4.19 17.83
N THR A 102 -17.37 -3.04 18.05
CA THR A 102 -18.03 -1.84 18.60
C THR A 102 -17.64 -0.54 17.91
N THR A 103 -16.55 -0.54 17.12
CA THR A 103 -15.91 0.69 16.65
C THR A 103 -15.44 0.54 15.20
N GLU A 104 -15.64 1.57 14.43
CA GLU A 104 -15.07 1.74 13.09
C GLU A 104 -13.86 2.68 13.18
N TYR A 105 -12.82 2.38 12.41
CA TYR A 105 -11.55 3.12 12.40
C TYR A 105 -11.15 3.45 10.98
N GLU A 106 -10.53 4.62 10.81
CA GLU A 106 -9.88 5.02 9.58
C GLU A 106 -8.39 5.27 9.84
N PHE A 107 -7.56 4.85 8.89
CA PHE A 107 -6.11 5.00 8.94
C PHE A 107 -5.59 5.52 7.61
N ILE A 108 -4.47 6.21 7.67
CA ILE A 108 -3.64 6.55 6.51
C ILE A 108 -2.28 5.87 6.66
N TYR A 109 -1.91 5.07 5.68
CA TYR A 109 -0.57 4.53 5.55
C TYR A 109 0.18 5.29 4.45
N GLN A 110 1.27 5.96 4.83
CA GLN A 110 2.15 6.69 3.92
C GLN A 110 3.18 5.73 3.31
N VAL A 111 3.14 5.54 2.00
CA VAL A 111 3.99 4.55 1.30
C VAL A 111 5.48 4.84 1.47
N ASP A 112 5.90 6.09 1.28
CA ASP A 112 7.31 6.47 1.30
C ASP A 112 7.96 6.34 2.69
N SER A 113 7.23 6.71 3.75
CA SER A 113 7.72 6.68 5.14
C SER A 113 7.36 5.38 5.88
N GLN A 114 6.51 4.55 5.30
CA GLN A 114 5.92 3.35 5.92
C GLN A 114 5.23 3.68 7.27
N ASN A 115 4.71 4.90 7.40
CA ASN A 115 4.07 5.38 8.61
C ASN A 115 2.55 5.14 8.55
N LEU A 116 2.01 4.50 9.59
CA LEU A 116 0.58 4.26 9.77
C LEU A 116 0.03 5.16 10.86
N VAL A 117 -0.99 5.96 10.51
CA VAL A 117 -1.64 6.91 11.43
C VAL A 117 -3.14 6.64 11.45
N GLN A 118 -3.69 6.45 12.65
CA GLN A 118 -5.15 6.46 12.84
C GLN A 118 -5.66 7.90 12.69
N THR A 119 -6.62 8.11 11.80
CA THR A 119 -7.18 9.43 11.50
C THR A 119 -8.57 9.63 12.09
N GLU A 120 -9.35 8.54 12.21
CA GLU A 120 -10.70 8.59 12.75
C GLU A 120 -11.01 7.36 13.59
N MET A 121 -11.92 7.53 14.56
CA MET A 121 -12.48 6.46 15.37
C MET A 121 -13.95 6.79 15.67
N ASP A 122 -14.86 5.96 15.19
CA ASP A 122 -16.30 6.10 15.41
C ASP A 122 -16.86 4.93 16.23
N ARG A 123 -17.07 5.17 17.53
CA ARG A 123 -17.66 4.18 18.44
C ARG A 123 -19.15 4.09 18.27
N LYS A 124 -19.66 2.94 17.91
CA LYS A 124 -21.08 2.70 17.71
C LYS A 124 -21.80 2.45 19.04
N LYS A 125 -23.11 2.72 19.07
CA LYS A 125 -23.98 2.56 20.27
C LYS A 125 -24.37 1.11 20.56
N GLY A 126 -23.73 0.13 19.96
CA GLY A 126 -24.07 -1.27 20.14
C GLY A 126 -23.04 -2.19 19.53
N ASP A 127 -23.31 -3.48 19.59
CA ASP A 127 -22.52 -4.50 18.96
C ASP A 127 -22.70 -4.45 17.43
N ILE A 128 -21.59 -4.32 16.70
CA ILE A 128 -21.53 -4.32 15.24
C ILE A 128 -20.76 -5.52 14.68
N SER A 129 -20.61 -6.57 15.48
CA SER A 129 -19.87 -7.79 15.07
C SER A 129 -20.41 -8.41 13.77
N TYR A 130 -21.73 -8.35 13.55
CA TYR A 130 -22.34 -8.79 12.29
C TYR A 130 -21.86 -7.97 11.09
N LYS A 131 -21.72 -6.64 11.25
CA LYS A 131 -21.20 -5.74 10.21
C LYS A 131 -19.72 -6.02 9.95
N ARG A 132 -18.94 -6.23 11.02
CA ARG A 132 -17.54 -6.62 10.96
C ARG A 132 -17.35 -7.90 10.14
N ALA A 133 -18.07 -8.97 10.50
CA ALA A 133 -18.01 -10.25 9.78
C ALA A 133 -18.43 -10.12 8.31
N TYR A 134 -19.46 -9.31 8.03
CA TYR A 134 -19.96 -9.09 6.68
C TYR A 134 -18.99 -8.27 5.80
N LYS A 135 -18.30 -7.27 6.38
CA LYS A 135 -17.42 -6.35 5.64
C LYS A 135 -15.95 -6.78 5.60
N LYS A 136 -15.54 -7.71 6.45
CA LYS A 136 -14.17 -8.18 6.52
C LYS A 136 -13.60 -8.56 5.15
N ILE A 137 -12.36 -8.10 4.89
CA ILE A 137 -11.56 -8.47 3.73
C ILE A 137 -10.49 -9.47 4.18
N GLU A 138 -10.33 -10.56 3.44
CA GLU A 138 -9.17 -11.43 3.60
C GLU A 138 -7.96 -10.74 2.96
N THR A 139 -6.93 -10.44 3.77
CA THR A 139 -5.77 -9.65 3.34
C THR A 139 -4.98 -10.31 2.20
N SER A 140 -5.09 -11.64 2.04
CA SER A 140 -4.53 -12.36 0.91
C SER A 140 -5.08 -11.91 -0.44
N THR A 141 -6.33 -11.44 -0.51
CA THR A 141 -6.93 -10.92 -1.75
C THR A 141 -6.22 -9.65 -2.24
N LEU A 142 -5.65 -8.85 -1.31
CA LEU A 142 -4.91 -7.64 -1.66
C LEU A 142 -3.67 -7.92 -2.52
N THR A 143 -3.14 -9.15 -2.50
CA THR A 143 -1.97 -9.53 -3.32
C THR A 143 -2.28 -9.62 -4.82
N ASP A 144 -3.56 -9.61 -5.21
CA ASP A 144 -3.99 -9.61 -6.61
C ASP A 144 -4.00 -8.21 -7.25
N VAL A 145 -3.62 -7.16 -6.51
CA VAL A 145 -3.73 -5.75 -6.91
C VAL A 145 -3.11 -5.45 -8.28
N ASP A 146 -1.91 -5.93 -8.56
CA ASP A 146 -1.22 -5.66 -9.84
C ASP A 146 -1.96 -6.31 -11.02
N GLU A 147 -2.54 -7.50 -10.80
CA GLU A 147 -3.36 -8.20 -11.79
C GLU A 147 -4.64 -7.41 -12.08
N MET A 148 -5.35 -6.95 -11.04
CA MET A 148 -6.60 -6.20 -11.19
C MET A 148 -6.38 -4.85 -11.88
N ILE A 149 -5.30 -4.14 -11.55
CA ILE A 149 -4.89 -2.92 -12.26
C ILE A 149 -4.64 -3.24 -13.75
N SER A 150 -3.95 -4.34 -14.05
CA SER A 150 -3.67 -4.75 -15.43
C SER A 150 -4.93 -5.07 -16.21
N VAL A 151 -5.91 -5.75 -15.58
CA VAL A 151 -7.22 -6.05 -16.17
C VAL A 151 -7.96 -4.76 -16.53
N ALA A 152 -7.99 -3.78 -15.61
CA ALA A 152 -8.66 -2.50 -15.84
C ALA A 152 -7.97 -1.68 -16.94
N LEU A 153 -6.63 -1.53 -16.86
CA LEU A 153 -5.86 -0.79 -17.87
C LEU A 153 -5.95 -1.41 -19.26
N GLY A 154 -6.12 -2.73 -19.34
CA GLY A 154 -6.33 -3.45 -20.60
C GLY A 154 -7.57 -3.02 -21.37
N GLN A 155 -8.54 -2.36 -20.71
CA GLN A 155 -9.75 -1.82 -21.37
C GLN A 155 -9.50 -0.49 -22.09
N PHE A 156 -8.44 0.23 -21.74
CA PHE A 156 -8.20 1.60 -22.17
C PHE A 156 -6.77 1.76 -22.71
N SER A 157 -6.60 1.68 -24.02
CA SER A 157 -5.28 1.88 -24.65
C SER A 157 -4.71 3.27 -24.31
N GLY A 158 -3.56 3.30 -23.62
CA GLY A 158 -2.94 4.53 -23.12
C GLY A 158 -3.60 5.11 -21.86
N GLY A 159 -4.48 4.36 -21.21
CA GLY A 159 -5.03 4.71 -19.90
C GLY A 159 -3.95 4.74 -18.80
N GLN A 160 -4.15 5.57 -17.80
CA GLN A 160 -3.28 5.70 -16.64
C GLN A 160 -4.06 5.40 -15.36
N LEU A 161 -3.47 4.61 -14.46
CA LEU A 161 -4.05 4.39 -13.15
C LEU A 161 -4.19 5.72 -12.41
N LYS A 162 -5.37 5.97 -11.85
CA LYS A 162 -5.61 7.10 -10.97
C LYS A 162 -5.71 6.66 -9.52
N ASP A 163 -6.64 5.76 -9.22
CA ASP A 163 -6.86 5.20 -7.87
C ASP A 163 -7.32 3.75 -8.00
N TRP A 164 -7.35 3.03 -6.89
CA TRP A 164 -8.09 1.76 -6.77
C TRP A 164 -8.61 1.57 -5.34
N SER A 165 -9.66 0.78 -5.18
CA SER A 165 -10.12 0.31 -3.89
C SER A 165 -10.51 -1.17 -3.93
N LEU A 166 -10.44 -1.81 -2.76
CA LEU A 166 -11.00 -3.14 -2.50
C LEU A 166 -11.96 -3.02 -1.33
N GLU A 167 -13.23 -3.37 -1.55
CA GLU A 167 -14.26 -3.32 -0.52
C GLU A 167 -15.40 -4.30 -0.82
N ARG A 168 -16.21 -4.61 0.23
CA ARG A 168 -17.44 -5.38 0.03
C ARG A 168 -18.64 -4.47 -0.18
N ASP A 169 -19.38 -4.76 -1.26
CA ASP A 169 -20.73 -4.24 -1.48
C ASP A 169 -21.70 -5.41 -1.63
N ASN A 170 -22.84 -5.34 -0.91
CA ASN A 170 -23.89 -6.36 -0.90
C ASN A 170 -23.37 -7.80 -0.72
N GLY A 171 -22.31 -7.98 0.08
CA GLY A 171 -21.70 -9.28 0.39
C GLY A 171 -20.68 -9.77 -0.62
N GLN A 172 -20.58 -9.15 -1.78
CA GLN A 172 -19.57 -9.44 -2.78
C GLN A 172 -18.36 -8.53 -2.58
N LEU A 173 -17.16 -9.04 -2.86
CA LEU A 173 -15.91 -8.30 -2.78
C LEU A 173 -15.54 -7.79 -4.17
N TYR A 174 -15.33 -6.48 -4.27
CA TYR A 174 -15.03 -5.84 -5.54
C TYR A 174 -13.74 -5.03 -5.48
N TRP A 175 -12.99 -5.10 -6.56
CA TRP A 175 -11.99 -4.11 -6.92
C TRP A 175 -12.67 -3.02 -7.74
N ASN A 176 -12.49 -1.76 -7.35
CA ASN A 176 -12.85 -0.60 -8.18
C ASN A 176 -11.54 0.08 -8.58
N VAL A 177 -11.25 0.09 -9.87
CA VAL A 177 -10.01 0.66 -10.41
C VAL A 177 -10.37 1.87 -11.26
N GLU A 178 -9.91 3.05 -10.84
CA GLU A 178 -10.11 4.30 -11.57
C GLU A 178 -8.97 4.53 -12.55
N VAL A 179 -9.32 4.65 -13.84
CA VAL A 179 -8.39 4.84 -14.95
C VAL A 179 -8.65 6.20 -15.60
N TYR A 180 -7.63 7.03 -15.71
CA TYR A 180 -7.71 8.26 -16.48
C TYR A 180 -7.42 7.96 -17.95
N HIS A 181 -8.40 8.24 -18.83
CA HIS A 181 -8.31 7.98 -20.26
C HIS A 181 -9.02 9.08 -21.08
N ASN A 182 -8.34 9.64 -22.09
CA ASN A 182 -8.90 10.67 -23.01
C ASN A 182 -9.56 11.86 -22.29
N GLY A 183 -8.96 12.33 -21.18
CA GLY A 183 -9.47 13.49 -20.43
C GLY A 183 -10.60 13.17 -19.45
N LYS A 184 -10.97 11.91 -19.27
CA LYS A 184 -12.01 11.45 -18.35
C LYS A 184 -11.48 10.42 -17.37
N SER A 185 -12.12 10.33 -16.21
CA SER A 185 -11.97 9.20 -15.28
C SER A 185 -12.99 8.13 -15.64
N MET A 186 -12.53 6.89 -15.72
CA MET A 186 -13.34 5.71 -15.96
C MET A 186 -13.16 4.76 -14.77
N GLU A 187 -14.25 4.28 -14.17
CA GLU A 187 -14.19 3.29 -13.10
C GLU A 187 -14.48 1.89 -13.65
N VAL A 188 -13.59 0.96 -13.37
CA VAL A 188 -13.75 -0.47 -13.71
C VAL A 188 -13.98 -1.25 -12.44
N THR A 189 -15.19 -1.80 -12.27
CA THR A 189 -15.53 -2.71 -11.17
C THR A 189 -15.24 -4.15 -11.58
N ILE A 190 -14.43 -4.86 -10.78
CA ILE A 190 -14.00 -6.23 -11.01
C ILE A 190 -14.43 -7.08 -9.80
N ASP A 191 -15.12 -8.18 -10.04
CA ASP A 191 -15.43 -9.15 -8.99
C ASP A 191 -14.14 -9.85 -8.53
N ALA A 192 -13.82 -9.77 -7.24
CA ALA A 192 -12.55 -10.22 -6.71
C ALA A 192 -12.38 -11.75 -6.74
N ALA A 193 -13.47 -12.51 -6.74
CA ALA A 193 -13.43 -13.97 -6.74
C ALA A 193 -13.23 -14.52 -8.15
N SER A 194 -13.99 -14.01 -9.13
CA SER A 194 -13.92 -14.47 -10.52
C SER A 194 -12.89 -13.71 -11.36
N LYS A 195 -12.40 -12.55 -10.87
CA LYS A 195 -11.51 -11.61 -11.57
C LYS A 195 -12.10 -11.08 -12.89
N GLN A 196 -13.42 -11.10 -13.01
CA GLN A 196 -14.15 -10.63 -14.19
C GLN A 196 -14.65 -9.20 -13.99
N ILE A 197 -14.57 -8.40 -15.04
CA ILE A 197 -15.18 -7.08 -15.07
C ILE A 197 -16.69 -7.24 -15.01
N VAL A 198 -17.33 -6.57 -14.04
CA VAL A 198 -18.79 -6.56 -13.88
C VAL A 198 -19.42 -5.25 -14.30
N LYS A 199 -18.62 -4.16 -14.31
CA LYS A 199 -19.11 -2.82 -14.68
C LYS A 199 -17.97 -1.93 -15.17
N ILE A 200 -18.29 -0.99 -16.06
CA ILE A 200 -17.44 0.15 -16.45
C ILE A 200 -18.34 1.38 -16.47
N ASP A 201 -17.95 2.42 -15.72
CA ASP A 201 -18.66 3.70 -15.61
C ASP A 201 -17.75 4.88 -16.01
N ASP A 202 -18.38 6.04 -16.41
CA ASP A 202 -17.72 7.33 -16.71
C ASP A 202 -18.28 8.48 -15.85
#